data_19cfcdebfa19d844da01a08eb7497155
#
_entry.id   19cfcdebfa19d844da01a08eb7497155
#
_cell.length_a   1.000
_cell.length_b   1.000
_cell.length_c   1.000
_cell.angle_alpha   90.00
_cell.angle_beta   90.00
_cell.angle_gamma   90.00
#
_symmetry.space_group_name_H-M   'P 1'
#
loop_
_entity.id
_entity.type
_entity.pdbx_description
1 polymer ?
#
loop_
_entity_poly.entity_id
_entity_poly.type
_entity_poly.pdbx_seq_one_letter_code
_entity_poly.pdbx_strand_id
1 'polypeptide(L)'
;AGAEYIGLQRMRPHRRDPERHYYDNFMYLSRGATTRLGITEPEERRFFKYGTELMNRQIADQDLAISTGQQLGLASRGYRGVRLAGQEGRVQRFHDVLEEYLDGSRS
;
A
#
# COMPACT_ATOMS: atom_id res chain seq x y z
N ALA A 1 -22.46 -3.95 7.84
CA ALA A 1 -21.41 -4.83 8.33
C ALA A 1 -20.13 -4.00 8.38
N GLY A 2 -19.58 -3.75 9.56
CA GLY A 2 -18.33 -3.00 9.72
C GLY A 2 -17.14 -3.88 9.30
N ALA A 3 -16.09 -3.24 8.77
CA ALA A 3 -14.87 -3.93 8.44
C ALA A 3 -14.27 -4.59 9.70
N GLU A 4 -13.87 -5.83 9.59
CA GLU A 4 -13.31 -6.59 10.71
C GLU A 4 -11.87 -6.19 10.99
N TYR A 5 -11.18 -5.73 9.97
CA TYR A 5 -9.82 -5.20 10.06
C TYR A 5 -9.67 -3.99 9.14
N ILE A 6 -8.68 -3.17 9.44
CA ILE A 6 -8.28 -2.03 8.63
C ILE A 6 -6.79 -2.18 8.34
N GLY A 7 -6.44 -2.25 7.07
CA GLY A 7 -5.06 -2.14 6.60
C GLY A 7 -4.72 -0.68 6.33
N LEU A 8 -3.61 -0.22 6.85
CA LEU A 8 -3.03 1.09 6.54
C LEU A 8 -1.64 0.89 5.95
N GLN A 9 -1.45 1.40 4.75
CA GLN A 9 -0.18 1.41 4.05
C GLN A 9 0.35 2.84 4.01
N ARG A 10 1.62 3.01 4.33
CA ARG A 10 2.28 4.31 4.28
C ARG A 10 3.61 4.18 3.56
N MET A 11 3.79 5.00 2.54
CA MET A 11 5.05 5.14 1.83
C MET A 11 5.76 6.39 2.32
N ARG A 12 7.02 6.23 2.73
CA ARG A 12 7.86 7.34 3.19
C ARG A 12 9.10 7.43 2.31
N PRO A 13 9.44 8.62 1.78
CA PRO A 13 10.62 8.76 0.96
C PRO A 13 11.90 8.45 1.76
N HIS A 14 12.86 7.86 1.09
CA HIS A 14 14.19 7.70 1.67
C HIS A 14 14.90 9.05 1.71
N ARG A 15 15.63 9.32 2.79
CA ARG A 15 16.21 10.65 3.05
C ARG A 15 17.24 11.12 2.00
N ARG A 16 17.96 10.21 1.36
CA ARG A 16 19.13 10.49 0.51
C ARG A 16 19.02 9.91 -0.89
N ASP A 17 18.06 9.07 -1.12
CA ASP A 17 17.94 8.31 -2.37
C ASP A 17 16.51 8.44 -2.89
N PRO A 18 16.26 9.20 -3.96
CA PRO A 18 14.93 9.40 -4.51
C PRO A 18 14.33 8.15 -5.16
N GLU A 19 15.18 7.16 -5.48
CA GLU A 19 14.72 5.89 -6.05
C GLU A 19 14.32 4.86 -4.98
N ARG A 20 14.41 5.23 -3.70
CA ARG A 20 14.08 4.38 -2.56
C ARG A 20 12.99 4.99 -1.70
N HIS A 21 12.20 4.12 -1.11
CA HIS A 21 11.21 4.49 -0.11
C HIS A 21 11.11 3.42 0.98
N TYR A 22 10.54 3.81 2.11
CA TYR A 22 10.12 2.88 3.15
C TYR A 22 8.65 2.58 2.97
N TYR A 23 8.29 1.32 3.04
CA TYR A 23 6.92 0.85 2.98
C TYR A 23 6.51 0.33 4.36
N ASP A 24 5.66 1.07 5.04
CA ASP A 24 5.11 0.69 6.33
C ASP A 24 3.72 0.08 6.12
N ASN A 25 3.50 -1.09 6.67
CA ASN A 25 2.22 -1.78 6.57
C ASN A 25 1.68 -2.06 7.97
N PHE A 26 0.51 -1.52 8.28
CA PHE A 26 -0.14 -1.65 9.58
C PHE A 26 -1.47 -2.39 9.42
N MET A 27 -1.74 -3.31 10.32
CA MET A 27 -3.00 -4.02 10.38
C MET A 27 -3.66 -3.78 11.73
N TYR A 28 -4.88 -3.29 11.69
CA TYR A 28 -5.69 -3.01 12.89
C TYR A 28 -6.92 -3.91 12.87
N LEU A 29 -7.14 -4.61 13.96
CA LEU A 29 -8.36 -5.38 14.20
C LEU A 29 -9.36 -4.54 14.99
N SER A 30 -10.61 -4.49 14.55
CA SER A 30 -11.65 -3.85 15.36
C SER A 30 -11.92 -4.66 16.62
N ARG A 31 -12.24 -3.99 17.71
CA ARG A 31 -12.59 -4.69 18.97
C ARG A 31 -13.79 -5.62 18.82
N GLY A 32 -14.71 -5.32 17.93
CA GLY A 32 -15.88 -6.14 17.66
C GLY A 32 -15.65 -7.29 16.67
N ALA A 33 -14.55 -7.28 15.93
CA ALA A 33 -14.26 -8.33 14.95
C ALA A 33 -14.06 -9.69 15.63
N THR A 34 -13.20 -9.73 16.63
CA THR A 34 -12.90 -10.97 17.36
C THR A 34 -14.14 -11.57 18.01
N THR A 35 -15.02 -10.73 18.56
CA THR A 35 -16.30 -11.18 19.15
C THR A 35 -17.23 -11.79 18.10
N ARG A 36 -17.36 -11.13 16.92
CA ARG A 36 -18.22 -11.65 15.84
C ARG A 36 -17.68 -12.94 15.23
N LEU A 37 -16.38 -13.14 15.22
CA LEU A 37 -15.72 -14.35 14.74
C LEU A 37 -15.67 -15.47 15.80
N GLY A 38 -16.21 -15.21 17.00
CA GLY A 38 -16.15 -16.17 18.11
C GLY A 38 -14.77 -16.34 18.73
N ILE A 39 -13.82 -15.44 18.42
CA ILE A 39 -12.46 -15.46 18.93
C ILE A 39 -12.44 -14.73 20.26
N THR A 40 -12.61 -15.46 21.36
CA THR A 40 -12.75 -14.88 22.70
C THR A 40 -11.48 -14.98 23.53
N GLU A 41 -10.73 -16.06 23.37
CA GLU A 41 -9.55 -16.33 24.14
C GLU A 41 -8.34 -15.51 23.70
N PRO A 42 -7.50 -15.06 24.63
CA PRO A 42 -6.31 -14.25 24.31
C PRO A 42 -5.34 -14.94 23.35
N GLU A 43 -5.19 -16.26 23.44
CA GLU A 43 -4.30 -17.03 22.57
C GLU A 43 -4.86 -17.14 21.15
N GLU A 44 -6.15 -17.34 20.99
CA GLU A 44 -6.84 -17.34 19.69
C GLU A 44 -6.69 -15.96 19.01
N ARG A 45 -6.81 -14.87 19.77
CA ARG A 45 -6.61 -13.51 19.26
C ARG A 45 -5.17 -13.27 18.76
N ARG A 46 -4.19 -13.79 19.51
CA ARG A 46 -2.78 -13.71 19.11
C ARG A 46 -2.52 -14.51 17.84
N PHE A 47 -3.05 -15.71 17.76
CA PHE A 47 -2.92 -16.58 16.59
C PHE A 47 -3.57 -15.96 15.35
N PHE A 48 -4.80 -15.46 15.49
CA PHE A 48 -5.50 -14.78 14.39
C PHE A 48 -4.75 -13.53 13.90
N LYS A 49 -4.27 -12.72 14.84
CA LYS A 49 -3.45 -11.55 14.53
C LYS A 49 -2.18 -11.95 13.77
N TYR A 50 -1.46 -12.93 14.28
CA TYR A 50 -0.23 -13.41 13.64
C TYR A 50 -0.49 -13.95 12.23
N GLY A 51 -1.50 -14.77 12.03
CA GLY A 51 -1.87 -15.30 10.72
C GLY A 51 -2.24 -14.20 9.72
N THR A 52 -2.98 -13.19 10.16
CA THR A 52 -3.35 -12.03 9.34
C THR A 52 -2.12 -11.20 8.96
N GLU A 53 -1.21 -10.94 9.91
CA GLU A 53 0.03 -10.22 9.66
C GLU A 53 0.95 -10.98 8.70
N LEU A 54 1.06 -12.30 8.85
CA LEU A 54 1.88 -13.14 7.97
C LEU A 54 1.36 -13.13 6.53
N MET A 55 0.06 -13.34 6.34
CA MET A 55 -0.57 -13.30 5.01
C MET A 55 -0.40 -11.94 4.35
N ASN A 56 -0.62 -10.87 5.08
CA ASN A 56 -0.47 -9.51 4.58
C ASN A 56 0.98 -9.20 4.21
N ARG A 57 1.95 -9.71 4.97
CA ARG A 57 3.38 -9.59 4.65
C ARG A 57 3.73 -10.33 3.37
N GLN A 58 3.25 -11.55 3.19
CA GLN A 58 3.50 -12.32 1.96
C GLN A 58 3.00 -11.60 0.71
N ILE A 59 1.79 -11.03 0.76
CA ILE A 59 1.24 -10.24 -0.35
C ILE A 59 2.11 -9.01 -0.62
N ALA A 60 2.46 -8.27 0.44
CA ALA A 60 3.30 -7.08 0.30
C ALA A 60 4.70 -7.39 -0.26
N ASP A 61 5.32 -8.48 0.17
CA ASP A 61 6.64 -8.90 -0.32
C ASP A 61 6.60 -9.26 -1.82
N GLN A 62 5.52 -9.87 -2.30
CA GLN A 62 5.31 -10.15 -3.73
C GLN A 62 5.18 -8.86 -4.54
N ASP A 63 4.36 -7.92 -4.09
CA ASP A 63 4.15 -6.63 -4.74
C ASP A 63 5.44 -5.78 -4.77
N LEU A 64 6.20 -5.78 -3.68
CA LEU A 64 7.48 -5.08 -3.58
C LEU A 64 8.55 -5.67 -4.53
N ALA A 65 8.56 -6.99 -4.71
CA ALA A 65 9.46 -7.64 -5.67
C ALA A 65 9.17 -7.19 -7.12
N ILE A 66 7.89 -7.06 -7.49
CA ILE A 66 7.47 -6.56 -8.79
C ILE A 66 7.84 -5.08 -8.96
N SER A 67 7.69 -4.27 -7.91
CA SER A 67 7.96 -2.84 -7.92
C SER A 67 9.41 -2.51 -8.30
N THR A 68 10.37 -3.33 -7.88
CA THR A 68 11.79 -3.17 -8.28
C THR A 68 11.97 -3.32 -9.78
N GLY A 69 11.33 -4.32 -10.38
CA GLY A 69 11.35 -4.52 -11.84
C GLY A 69 10.68 -3.37 -12.59
N GLN A 70 9.57 -2.86 -12.07
CA GLN A 70 8.88 -1.69 -12.63
C GLN A 70 9.75 -0.44 -12.59
N GLN A 71 10.47 -0.18 -11.50
CA GLN A 71 11.39 0.96 -11.39
C GLN A 71 12.47 0.92 -12.48
N LEU A 72 13.06 -0.25 -12.73
CA LEU A 72 14.03 -0.43 -13.82
C LEU A 72 13.38 -0.23 -15.19
N GLY A 73 12.16 -0.70 -15.39
CA GLY A 73 11.39 -0.52 -16.61
C GLY A 73 11.09 0.97 -16.89
N LEU A 74 10.72 1.73 -15.87
CA LEU A 74 10.46 3.18 -15.96
C LEU A 74 11.70 3.96 -16.37
N ALA A 75 12.88 3.54 -15.91
CA ALA A 75 14.17 4.16 -16.27
C ALA A 75 14.67 3.76 -17.67
N SER A 76 14.01 2.83 -18.35
CA SER A 76 14.43 2.34 -19.66
C SER A 76 14.17 3.36 -20.78
N ARG A 77 15.01 3.33 -21.82
CA ARG A 77 14.80 4.14 -23.04
C ARG A 77 13.53 3.76 -23.82
N GLY A 78 12.97 2.58 -23.57
CA GLY A 78 11.75 2.09 -24.20
C GLY A 78 10.48 2.61 -23.55
N TYR A 79 10.57 3.17 -22.34
CA TYR A 79 9.40 3.70 -21.65
C TYR A 79 8.85 4.94 -22.37
N ARG A 80 7.58 4.92 -22.71
CA ARG A 80 6.86 5.98 -23.43
C ARG A 80 5.67 6.54 -22.68
N GLY A 81 5.58 6.24 -21.38
CA GLY A 81 4.45 6.58 -20.55
C GLY A 81 3.49 5.40 -20.34
N VAL A 82 2.54 5.60 -19.48
CA VAL A 82 1.50 4.63 -19.10
C VAL A 82 0.18 5.04 -19.72
N ARG A 83 -0.58 4.06 -20.23
CA ARG A 83 -1.98 4.26 -20.59
C ARG A 83 -2.84 3.80 -19.43
N LEU A 84 -3.56 4.73 -18.83
CA LEU A 84 -4.50 4.45 -17.78
C LEU A 84 -5.86 4.05 -18.37
N ALA A 85 -6.48 3.00 -17.82
CA ALA A 85 -7.84 2.61 -18.15
C ALA A 85 -8.85 3.56 -17.49
N GLY A 86 -10.08 3.60 -17.99
CA GLY A 86 -11.12 4.49 -17.44
C GLY A 86 -11.44 4.26 -15.96
N GLN A 87 -11.15 3.08 -15.43
CA GLN A 87 -11.30 2.76 -14.01
C GLN A 87 -10.19 3.34 -13.12
N GLU A 88 -9.09 3.81 -13.72
CA GLU A 88 -7.90 4.33 -13.05
C GLU A 88 -7.91 5.86 -12.87
N GLY A 89 -9.07 6.49 -12.97
CA GLY A 89 -9.23 7.94 -12.83
C GLY A 89 -8.66 8.52 -11.52
N ARG A 90 -8.59 7.72 -10.46
CA ARG A 90 -7.95 8.15 -9.20
C ARG A 90 -6.43 8.22 -9.33
N VAL A 91 -5.83 7.33 -10.07
CA VAL A 91 -4.39 7.34 -10.37
C VAL A 91 -4.07 8.55 -11.23
N GLN A 92 -4.86 8.80 -12.28
CA GLN A 92 -4.74 10.00 -13.10
C GLN A 92 -4.82 11.26 -12.24
N ARG A 93 -5.85 11.38 -11.40
CA ARG A 93 -6.02 12.54 -10.53
C ARG A 93 -4.84 12.73 -9.56
N PHE A 94 -4.23 11.66 -9.07
CA PHE A 94 -3.04 11.75 -8.24
C PHE A 94 -1.87 12.40 -9.00
N HIS A 95 -1.63 11.98 -10.24
CA HIS A 95 -0.58 12.55 -11.08
C HIS A 95 -0.86 14.02 -11.42
N ASP A 96 -2.10 14.35 -11.81
CA ASP A 96 -2.49 15.74 -12.10
C ASP A 96 -2.20 16.66 -10.89
N VAL A 97 -2.58 16.23 -9.69
CA VAL A 97 -2.32 16.99 -8.46
C VAL A 97 -0.83 17.11 -8.18
N LEU A 98 -0.07 16.06 -8.40
CA LEU A 98 1.39 16.10 -8.21
C LEU A 98 2.04 17.11 -9.17
N GLU A 99 1.63 17.13 -10.44
CA GLU A 99 2.10 18.09 -11.42
C GLU A 99 1.73 19.53 -11.03
N GLU A 100 0.49 19.77 -10.55
CA GLU A 100 0.05 21.07 -10.02
C GLU A 100 0.96 21.59 -8.89
N TYR A 101 1.51 20.69 -8.04
CA TYR A 101 2.48 21.07 -7.01
C TYR A 101 3.88 21.31 -7.56
N LEU A 102 4.32 20.53 -8.55
CA LEU A 102 5.65 20.64 -9.11
C LEU A 102 5.82 21.89 -9.97
N ASP A 103 4.80 22.31 -10.69
CA ASP A 103 4.78 23.52 -11.51
C ASP A 103 4.39 24.80 -10.73
N GLY A 104 4.05 24.65 -9.44
CA GLY A 104 3.72 25.77 -8.56
C GLY A 104 2.33 26.37 -8.76
N SER A 105 1.45 25.71 -9.53
CA SER A 105 0.08 26.17 -9.73
C SER A 105 -0.83 25.89 -8.51
N ARG A 106 -0.34 25.07 -7.59
CA ARG A 106 -1.00 24.76 -6.33
C ARG A 106 -0.04 24.90 -5.15
N SER A 107 -0.44 25.68 -4.18
CA SER A 107 0.22 25.90 -2.87
C SER A 107 -0.49 25.17 -1.72
#